data_a959ab57e18acb064227214684a040de
#
_entry.id   a959ab57e18acb064227214684a040de
#
_cell.length_a   1.000
_cell.length_b   1.000
_cell.length_c   1.000
_cell.angle_alpha   90.00
_cell.angle_beta   90.00
_cell.angle_gamma   90.00
#
_symmetry.space_group_name_H-M   'P 1'
#
loop_
_entity.id
_entity.type
_entity.pdbx_description
1 polymer ?
#
loop_
_entity_poly.entity_id
_entity_poly.type
_entity_poly.pdbx_seq_one_letter_code
_entity_poly.pdbx_strand_id
1 'polypeptide(L)' 'MKIQVVSKYLALAEEGLVSKVECPLDQGLLMPNQTIDDKIYLYCLSCEYKKEIGLEFYGRMETAVRN' A
#
# COMPACT_ATOMS: atom_id res chain seq x y z
N MET A 1 -6.90 -9.59 5.62
CA MET A 1 -5.63 -8.98 5.17
C MET A 1 -4.87 -8.42 6.35
N LYS A 2 -3.55 -8.48 6.29
CA LYS A 2 -2.71 -7.97 7.38
C LYS A 2 -2.06 -6.66 6.97
N ILE A 3 -2.29 -5.62 7.74
CA ILE A 3 -1.72 -4.30 7.44
C ILE A 3 -0.19 -4.32 7.51
N GLN A 4 0.40 -5.21 8.29
CA GLN A 4 1.84 -5.36 8.38
C GLN A 4 2.46 -5.72 7.02
N VAL A 5 1.78 -6.54 6.23
CA VAL A 5 2.24 -6.91 4.89
C VAL A 5 2.30 -5.68 3.99
N VAL A 6 1.25 -4.87 4.03
CA VAL A 6 1.18 -3.64 3.23
C VAL A 6 2.25 -2.66 3.67
N SER A 7 2.42 -2.46 4.97
CA SER A 7 3.44 -1.55 5.50
C SER A 7 4.84 -1.98 5.09
N LYS A 8 5.12 -3.27 5.16
CA LYS A 8 6.43 -3.80 4.76
C LYS A 8 6.66 -3.63 3.26
N TYR A 9 5.62 -3.85 2.45
CA TYR A 9 5.73 -3.64 1.01
C TYR A 9 6.06 -2.19 0.70
N LEU A 10 5.39 -1.24 1.36
CA LEU A 10 5.65 0.17 1.14
C LEU A 10 7.07 0.56 1.55
N ALA A 11 7.59 -0.04 2.62
CA ALA A 11 8.97 0.20 3.04
C ALA A 11 9.96 -0.33 1.99
N LEU A 12 9.69 -1.51 1.43
CA LEU A 12 10.53 -2.07 0.36
C LEU A 12 10.48 -1.19 -0.89
N ALA A 13 9.33 -0.61 -1.18
CA ALA A 13 9.18 0.30 -2.32
C ALA A 13 10.03 1.55 -2.15
N GLU A 14 10.11 2.08 -0.92
CA GLU A 14 10.98 3.23 -0.65
C GLU A 14 12.45 2.90 -0.84
N GLU A 15 12.83 1.66 -0.58
CA GLU A 15 14.20 1.21 -0.78
C GLU A 15 14.51 0.85 -2.23
N GLY A 16 13.50 0.91 -3.10
CA GLY A 16 13.65 0.59 -4.51
C GLY A 16 13.68 -0.89 -4.83
N LEU A 17 13.31 -1.75 -3.88
CA LEU A 17 13.34 -3.19 -4.06
C LEU A 17 12.09 -3.74 -4.75
N VAL A 18 10.99 -2.99 -4.73
CA VAL A 18 9.75 -3.33 -5.42
C VAL A 18 9.21 -2.07 -6.07
N SER A 19 8.21 -2.24 -6.95
CA SER A 19 7.58 -1.12 -7.64
C SER A 19 6.91 -0.18 -6.64
N LYS A 20 7.12 1.11 -6.79
CA LYS A 20 6.53 2.11 -5.91
C LYS A 20 5.04 2.25 -6.17
N VAL A 21 4.30 2.46 -5.10
CA VAL A 21 2.89 2.80 -5.17
C VAL A 21 2.77 4.26 -4.73
N GLU A 22 2.42 5.12 -5.66
CA GLU A 22 2.39 6.56 -5.44
C GLU A 22 1.03 7.14 -5.76
N CYS A 23 0.74 8.30 -5.19
CA CYS A 23 -0.47 9.04 -5.53
C CYS A 23 -0.40 9.49 -7.00
N PRO A 24 -1.40 9.17 -7.82
CA PRO A 24 -1.37 9.57 -9.23
C PRO A 24 -1.54 11.06 -9.45
N LEU A 25 -1.95 11.81 -8.43
CA LEU A 25 -2.21 13.24 -8.55
C LEU A 25 -0.96 14.07 -8.26
N ASP A 26 -0.19 13.71 -7.24
CA ASP A 26 0.98 14.50 -6.84
C ASP A 26 2.23 13.64 -6.64
N GLN A 27 2.12 12.35 -6.90
CA GLN A 27 3.22 11.39 -6.73
C GLN A 27 3.74 11.34 -5.28
N GLY A 28 2.88 11.72 -4.34
CA GLY A 28 3.21 11.70 -2.93
C GLY A 28 3.19 10.30 -2.35
N LEU A 29 3.68 10.17 -1.14
CA LEU A 29 3.72 8.90 -0.44
C LEU A 29 2.33 8.48 0.00
N LEU A 30 1.99 7.21 -0.21
CA LEU A 30 0.74 6.65 0.25
C LEU A 30 0.96 5.91 1.56
N MET A 31 -0.01 6.03 2.47
CA MET A 31 0.03 5.38 3.77
C MET A 31 -1.11 4.37 3.89
N PRO A 32 -0.87 3.23 4.56
CA PRO A 32 -1.93 2.24 4.74
C PRO A 32 -2.82 2.59 5.93
N ASN A 33 -4.09 2.26 5.79
CA ASN A 33 -5.05 2.39 6.87
C ASN A 33 -6.02 1.22 6.83
N GLN A 34 -6.24 0.58 7.96
CA GLN A 34 -7.14 -0.55 8.07
C GLN A 34 -8.47 -0.11 8.67
N THR A 35 -9.57 -0.51 8.04
CA THR A 35 -10.90 -0.17 8.51
C THR A 35 -11.43 -1.24 9.45
N ILE A 36 -12.60 -0.99 10.05
CA ILE A 36 -13.28 -1.92 10.96
C ILE A 36 -13.62 -3.25 10.25
N ASP A 37 -13.85 -3.19 8.93
CA ASP A 37 -14.23 -4.36 8.13
C ASP A 37 -13.03 -5.20 7.67
N ASP A 38 -11.85 -4.97 8.23
CA ASP A 38 -10.61 -5.62 7.80
C ASP A 38 -10.18 -5.25 6.39
N LYS A 39 -10.72 -4.19 5.84
CA LYS A 39 -10.28 -3.67 4.54
C LYS A 39 -9.13 -2.72 4.73
N ILE A 40 -8.21 -2.72 3.77
CA ILE A 40 -7.05 -1.83 3.83
C ILE A 40 -7.14 -0.84 2.68
N TYR A 41 -6.90 0.43 3.00
CA TYR A 41 -6.87 1.51 2.02
C TYR A 41 -5.49 2.14 2.03
N LEU A 42 -5.06 2.58 0.86
CA LEU A 42 -3.91 3.47 0.75
C LEU A 42 -4.44 4.89 0.55
N TYR A 43 -3.91 5.83 1.30
CA TYR A 43 -4.35 7.21 1.20
C TYR A 43 -3.15 8.14 1.12
N CYS A 44 -3.36 9.28 0.45
CA CYS A 44 -2.32 10.29 0.29
C CYS A 44 -2.41 11.32 1.41
N LEU A 45 -1.26 11.71 1.96
CA LEU A 45 -1.23 12.71 3.03
C LEU A 45 -1.42 14.13 2.52
N SER A 46 -1.13 14.36 1.23
CA SER A 46 -1.17 15.70 0.64
C SER A 46 -2.45 16.01 -0.12
N CYS A 47 -3.23 15.00 -0.47
CA CYS A 47 -4.47 15.17 -1.21
C CYS A 47 -5.49 14.15 -0.72
N GLU A 48 -6.68 14.17 -1.32
CA GLU A 48 -7.76 13.30 -0.87
C GLU A 48 -7.80 11.94 -1.57
N TYR A 49 -6.74 11.60 -2.28
CA TYR A 49 -6.69 10.33 -2.98
C TYR A 49 -6.74 9.15 -2.00
N LYS A 50 -7.57 8.18 -2.31
CA LYS A 50 -7.73 6.98 -1.52
C LYS A 50 -7.98 5.79 -2.44
N LYS A 51 -7.32 4.67 -2.18
CA LYS A 51 -7.47 3.47 -2.99
C LYS A 51 -7.63 2.24 -2.09
N GLU A 52 -8.69 1.47 -2.31
CA GLU A 52 -8.90 0.22 -1.60
C GLU A 52 -7.98 -0.85 -2.17
N ILE A 53 -7.36 -1.65 -1.30
CA ILE A 53 -6.52 -2.76 -1.71
C ILE A 53 -7.39 -4.00 -1.84
N GLY A 54 -7.50 -4.53 -3.07
CA GLY A 54 -8.22 -5.77 -3.33
C GLY A 54 -7.35 -6.99 -3.05
N LEU A 55 -7.97 -8.17 -3.10
CA LEU A 55 -7.28 -9.43 -2.82
C LEU A 55 -6.13 -9.70 -3.80
N GLU A 56 -6.31 -9.35 -5.05
CA GLU A 56 -5.28 -9.58 -6.06
C GLU A 56 -4.04 -8.72 -5.78
N PHE A 57 -4.24 -7.45 -5.49
CA PHE A 57 -3.14 -6.56 -5.17
C PHE A 57 -2.45 -6.98 -3.88
N TYR A 58 -3.24 -7.35 -2.87
CA TYR A 58 -2.69 -7.84 -1.61
C TYR A 58 -1.85 -9.09 -1.83
N GLY A 59 -2.30 -10.01 -2.67
CA GLY A 59 -1.54 -11.22 -2.99
C GLY A 59 -0.17 -10.91 -3.59
N ARG A 60 -0.11 -9.90 -4.45
CA ARG A 60 1.17 -9.46 -5.03
C ARG A 60 2.10 -8.88 -3.97
N MET A 61 1.56 -8.09 -3.06
CA MET A 61 2.34 -7.52 -1.96
C MET A 61 2.87 -8.62 -1.04
N GLU A 62 2.02 -9.59 -0.72
CA GLU A 62 2.39 -10.69 0.15
C GLU A 62 3.53 -11.51 -0.47
N THR A 63 3.45 -11.80 -1.76
CA THR A 63 4.49 -12.53 -2.47
C THR A 63 5.81 -11.76 -2.45
N ALA A 64 5.77 -10.46 -2.70
CA ALA A 64 6.97 -9.62 -2.72
C ALA A 64 7.62 -9.56 -1.34
N VAL A 65 6.82 -9.50 -0.28
CA VAL A 65 7.31 -9.41 1.08
C VAL A 65 7.95 -10.72 1.54
N ARG A 66 7.49 -11.85 1.02
CA ARG A 66 8.05 -13.16 1.36
C ARG A 66 9.42 -13.42 0.74
N ASN A 67 9.69 -12.78 -0.37
CA ASN A 67 10.97 -12.99 -1.08
C ASN A 67 12.09 -12.08 -0.50
#